data_917bf434db9a1fc6faded85aa00f5365
#
_entry.id   917bf434db9a1fc6faded85aa00f5365
#
_cell.length_a   1.000
_cell.length_b   1.000
_cell.length_c   1.000
_cell.angle_alpha   90.00
_cell.angle_beta   90.00
_cell.angle_gamma   90.00
#
_symmetry.space_group_name_H-M   'P 1'
#
loop_
_entity.id
_entity.type
_entity.pdbx_description
1 polymer ?
#
loop_
_entity_poly.entity_id
_entity_poly.type
_entity_poly.pdbx_seq_one_letter_code
_entity_poly.pdbx_strand_id
1 'polypeptide(L)'
;NNIKDGVAGSSDDADFDYDAMRKISACSITIVVELEGKVTKNLEFPVRIHHDSLPFMVCDLSNENASIAWNAKTAKYIGLPITTKVSLMYQNTPWEISDLSVGAVNGLKASISLQGKEKVVTIDADNITSDILEQITKIPITVVGVYAGVSYEYTKELTILRSADMIVYDVVPSVDSVVVDKDGNLNTKTVSCKVYATSSDDKRYVLSALPSGYQLKYGYGDTPDTALA
;
A
#
# COMPACT_ATOMS: atom_id res chain seq x y z
N ASN A 1 15.18 -46.43 6.82
CA ASN A 1 14.93 -46.56 5.39
C ASN A 1 14.99 -45.20 4.77
N ASN A 2 16.03 -45.00 4.04
CA ASN A 2 16.32 -43.71 3.45
C ASN A 2 15.60 -43.58 2.13
N ILE A 3 15.11 -42.44 1.86
CA ILE A 3 14.50 -42.06 0.60
C ILE A 3 15.51 -41.17 -0.09
N LYS A 4 16.04 -41.53 -1.27
CA LYS A 4 17.07 -40.81 -2.05
C LYS A 4 16.48 -40.17 -3.30
N ASP A 5 17.22 -39.27 -3.92
CA ASP A 5 16.90 -38.59 -5.18
C ASP A 5 15.61 -37.77 -5.11
N GLY A 6 15.57 -36.90 -4.13
CA GLY A 6 14.36 -36.14 -3.85
C GLY A 6 13.33 -36.95 -3.07
N VAL A 7 13.74 -38.11 -2.58
CA VAL A 7 12.92 -38.99 -1.77
C VAL A 7 13.71 -39.37 -0.54
N ALA A 8 14.17 -38.85 0.20
CA ALA A 8 14.61 -38.73 1.56
C ALA A 8 15.45 -39.82 2.21
N GLY A 9 16.47 -39.42 2.80
CA GLY A 9 17.20 -40.11 3.83
C GLY A 9 16.70 -39.87 5.24
N SER A 10 17.45 -40.28 6.22
CA SER A 10 17.29 -39.82 7.59
C SER A 10 17.71 -38.37 7.70
N SER A 11 17.10 -37.62 8.62
CA SER A 11 17.53 -36.23 8.91
C SER A 11 18.97 -36.13 9.42
N ASP A 12 19.56 -37.22 9.83
CA ASP A 12 20.94 -37.33 10.28
C ASP A 12 21.90 -37.77 9.17
N ASP A 13 21.39 -37.98 7.94
CA ASP A 13 22.20 -38.32 6.77
C ASP A 13 22.76 -37.02 6.16
N ALA A 14 24.08 -36.97 5.99
CA ALA A 14 24.74 -35.79 5.39
C ALA A 14 24.31 -35.50 3.95
N ASP A 15 23.75 -36.53 3.26
CA ASP A 15 23.24 -36.42 1.89
C ASP A 15 21.73 -36.11 1.84
N PHE A 16 21.10 -35.78 2.95
CA PHE A 16 19.69 -35.47 3.00
C PHE A 16 19.39 -34.12 2.34
N ASP A 17 18.70 -34.16 1.20
CA ASP A 17 18.33 -32.94 0.48
C ASP A 17 17.01 -32.34 1.01
N TYR A 18 17.16 -31.42 1.95
CA TYR A 18 16.04 -30.66 2.52
C TYR A 18 15.31 -29.80 1.49
N ASP A 19 15.99 -29.30 0.46
CA ASP A 19 15.38 -28.42 -0.53
C ASP A 19 14.54 -29.22 -1.53
N ALA A 20 14.97 -30.43 -1.87
CA ALA A 20 14.17 -31.33 -2.65
C ALA A 20 12.91 -31.77 -1.88
N MET A 21 13.06 -32.09 -0.58
CA MET A 21 11.92 -32.50 0.27
C MET A 21 10.87 -31.41 0.42
N ARG A 22 11.23 -30.16 0.47
CA ARG A 22 10.28 -29.02 0.55
C ARG A 22 9.38 -28.91 -0.67
N LYS A 23 9.81 -29.44 -1.81
CA LYS A 23 9.04 -29.39 -3.07
C LYS A 23 8.08 -30.57 -3.23
N ILE A 24 8.23 -31.60 -2.40
CA ILE A 24 7.40 -32.82 -2.48
C ILE A 24 6.21 -32.66 -1.54
N SER A 25 5.01 -32.58 -2.08
CA SER A 25 3.76 -32.53 -1.29
C SER A 25 3.09 -33.90 -1.12
N ALA A 26 3.45 -34.87 -1.95
CA ALA A 26 2.96 -36.23 -1.88
C ALA A 26 3.97 -37.20 -2.52
N CYS A 27 4.05 -38.40 -1.96
CA CYS A 27 4.76 -39.51 -2.56
C CYS A 27 3.95 -40.79 -2.41
N SER A 28 4.33 -41.87 -3.09
CA SER A 28 3.77 -43.18 -2.84
C SER A 28 4.88 -44.14 -2.39
N ILE A 29 4.56 -44.99 -1.43
CA ILE A 29 5.42 -46.09 -1.01
C ILE A 29 4.90 -47.32 -1.68
N THR A 30 5.74 -47.96 -2.51
CA THR A 30 5.42 -49.23 -3.13
C THR A 30 6.08 -50.36 -2.35
N ILE A 31 5.28 -51.26 -1.80
CA ILE A 31 5.78 -52.49 -1.19
C ILE A 31 5.61 -53.59 -2.22
N VAL A 32 6.73 -54.20 -2.61
CA VAL A 32 6.76 -55.34 -3.49
C VAL A 32 6.85 -56.59 -2.63
N VAL A 33 5.86 -57.45 -2.74
CA VAL A 33 5.88 -58.75 -2.09
C VAL A 33 6.32 -59.79 -3.06
N GLU A 34 7.47 -60.42 -2.78
CA GLU A 34 8.04 -61.50 -3.60
C GLU A 34 7.96 -62.82 -2.86
N LEU A 35 7.56 -63.84 -3.56
CA LEU A 35 7.62 -65.23 -3.10
C LEU A 35 8.37 -66.05 -4.11
N GLU A 36 9.40 -66.74 -3.67
CA GLU A 36 10.25 -67.63 -4.52
C GLU A 36 10.81 -66.90 -5.77
N GLY A 37 11.23 -65.63 -5.59
CA GLY A 37 11.79 -64.82 -6.68
C GLY A 37 10.76 -64.29 -7.69
N LYS A 38 9.47 -64.46 -7.42
CA LYS A 38 8.40 -63.89 -8.23
C LYS A 38 7.65 -62.83 -7.49
N VAL A 39 7.40 -61.69 -8.09
CA VAL A 39 6.53 -60.65 -7.55
C VAL A 39 5.13 -61.17 -7.50
N THR A 40 4.60 -61.29 -6.28
CA THR A 40 3.27 -61.79 -6.05
C THR A 40 2.23 -60.68 -5.86
N LYS A 41 2.67 -59.53 -5.36
CA LYS A 41 1.79 -58.39 -5.15
C LYS A 41 2.59 -57.10 -5.00
N ASN A 42 2.12 -56.05 -5.65
CA ASN A 42 2.54 -54.68 -5.37
C ASN A 42 1.45 -53.97 -4.56
N LEU A 43 1.84 -53.33 -3.48
CA LEU A 43 0.97 -52.51 -2.64
C LEU A 43 1.48 -51.07 -2.70
N GLU A 44 0.66 -50.16 -3.17
CA GLU A 44 0.97 -48.73 -3.19
C GLU A 44 0.21 -48.02 -2.05
N PHE A 45 0.96 -47.27 -1.27
CA PHE A 45 0.42 -46.44 -0.20
C PHE A 45 0.70 -44.97 -0.56
N PRO A 46 -0.33 -44.19 -0.85
CA PRO A 46 -0.17 -42.75 -1.01
C PRO A 46 0.16 -42.14 0.37
N VAL A 47 1.32 -41.44 0.41
CA VAL A 47 1.78 -40.71 1.60
C VAL A 47 1.67 -39.25 1.29
N ARG A 48 0.91 -38.52 2.08
CA ARG A 48 0.94 -37.06 2.08
C ARG A 48 2.03 -36.61 3.04
N ILE A 49 2.98 -35.84 2.50
CA ILE A 49 4.00 -35.23 3.31
C ILE A 49 3.41 -33.92 3.84
N HIS A 50 3.05 -33.93 5.11
CA HIS A 50 2.85 -32.68 5.83
C HIS A 50 4.26 -32.20 6.19
N HIS A 51 4.72 -31.17 5.52
CA HIS A 51 5.84 -30.41 6.04
C HIS A 51 5.36 -29.83 7.37
N ASP A 52 5.82 -30.40 8.46
CA ASP A 52 5.71 -29.76 9.76
C ASP A 52 6.27 -28.36 9.55
N SER A 53 5.40 -27.43 9.74
CA SER A 53 5.54 -26.03 9.48
C SER A 53 7.03 -25.61 9.47
N LEU A 54 7.55 -25.30 8.29
CA LEU A 54 8.64 -24.35 8.16
C LEU A 54 8.48 -23.35 9.30
N PRO A 55 9.54 -22.92 9.98
CA PRO A 55 9.40 -21.99 11.08
C PRO A 55 8.47 -20.89 10.61
N PHE A 56 7.24 -20.93 11.14
CA PHE A 56 6.19 -20.03 10.69
C PHE A 56 6.54 -18.67 11.28
N MET A 57 7.26 -17.90 10.49
CA MET A 57 7.49 -16.50 10.80
C MET A 57 6.32 -15.70 10.28
N VAL A 58 5.84 -14.80 11.08
CA VAL A 58 4.81 -13.82 10.70
C VAL A 58 5.49 -12.49 10.55
N CYS A 59 5.43 -11.94 9.34
CA CYS A 59 5.76 -10.55 9.10
C CYS A 59 4.51 -9.70 9.28
N ASP A 60 4.62 -8.62 10.04
CA ASP A 60 3.52 -7.72 10.32
C ASP A 60 3.90 -6.26 10.14
N LEU A 61 2.94 -5.46 9.71
CA LEU A 61 3.05 -4.01 9.59
C LEU A 61 2.09 -3.37 10.60
N SER A 62 2.57 -2.40 11.37
CA SER A 62 1.70 -1.68 12.31
C SER A 62 0.58 -0.91 11.62
N ASN A 63 0.81 -0.48 10.38
CA ASN A 63 -0.14 0.14 9.49
C ASN A 63 0.02 -0.46 8.09
N GLU A 64 -0.99 -1.11 7.59
CA GLU A 64 -1.04 -1.64 6.22
C GLU A 64 -1.73 -0.67 5.25
N ASN A 65 -2.47 0.31 5.78
CA ASN A 65 -3.21 1.30 5.00
C ASN A 65 -2.97 2.71 5.53
N ALA A 66 -2.83 3.65 4.61
CA ALA A 66 -2.74 5.06 4.92
C ALA A 66 -3.54 5.87 3.90
N SER A 67 -4.01 7.04 4.32
CA SER A 67 -4.73 7.97 3.43
C SER A 67 -3.96 9.27 3.30
N ILE A 68 -3.89 9.78 2.07
CA ILE A 68 -3.29 11.08 1.76
C ILE A 68 -4.26 11.93 0.95
N ALA A 69 -4.11 13.24 1.03
CA ALA A 69 -4.89 14.19 0.24
C ALA A 69 -3.99 15.33 -0.27
N TRP A 70 -4.24 15.80 -1.49
CA TRP A 70 -3.49 16.93 -2.02
C TRP A 70 -4.00 18.25 -1.45
N ASN A 71 -3.09 19.09 -0.97
CA ASN A 71 -3.38 20.45 -0.57
C ASN A 71 -2.87 21.43 -1.65
N ALA A 72 -3.79 21.95 -2.43
CA ALA A 72 -3.46 22.84 -3.55
C ALA A 72 -2.80 24.17 -3.11
N LYS A 73 -3.07 24.63 -1.88
CA LYS A 73 -2.47 25.88 -1.34
C LYS A 73 -0.99 25.73 -1.05
N THR A 74 -0.62 24.60 -0.43
CA THR A 74 0.76 24.33 -0.03
C THR A 74 1.54 23.55 -1.07
N ALA A 75 0.85 23.06 -2.13
CA ALA A 75 1.38 22.13 -3.11
C ALA A 75 2.06 20.92 -2.48
N LYS A 76 1.41 20.32 -1.48
CA LYS A 76 1.90 19.16 -0.73
C LYS A 76 0.77 18.19 -0.43
N TYR A 77 1.13 16.93 -0.24
CA TYR A 77 0.21 15.95 0.31
C TYR A 77 0.12 16.08 1.83
N ILE A 78 -1.13 16.11 2.32
CA ILE A 78 -1.46 15.93 3.74
C ILE A 78 -1.48 14.42 3.99
N GLY A 79 -1.01 14.01 5.15
CA GLY A 79 -0.89 12.59 5.51
C GLY A 79 0.49 11.98 5.25
N LEU A 80 1.41 12.71 4.61
CA LEU A 80 2.83 12.38 4.58
C LEU A 80 3.60 13.16 5.67
N PRO A 81 4.66 12.58 6.26
CA PRO A 81 5.16 11.25 6.04
C PRO A 81 4.28 10.16 6.70
N ILE A 82 4.22 8.98 6.06
CA ILE A 82 3.60 7.77 6.61
C ILE A 82 4.68 6.96 7.29
N THR A 83 4.40 6.47 8.49
CA THR A 83 5.30 5.57 9.20
C THR A 83 4.61 4.23 9.47
N THR A 84 5.31 3.13 9.22
CA THR A 84 4.87 1.80 9.62
C THR A 84 6.02 1.07 10.29
N LYS A 85 5.74 0.40 11.39
CA LYS A 85 6.70 -0.51 12.02
C LYS A 85 6.59 -1.86 11.34
N VAL A 86 7.73 -2.42 11.05
CA VAL A 86 7.87 -3.74 10.46
C VAL A 86 8.42 -4.67 11.52
N SER A 87 7.70 -5.71 11.84
CA SER A 87 8.10 -6.73 12.80
C SER A 87 8.10 -8.11 12.16
N LEU A 88 9.01 -8.94 12.62
CA LEU A 88 9.07 -10.34 12.30
C LEU A 88 8.91 -11.13 13.60
N MET A 89 7.99 -12.09 13.62
CA MET A 89 7.70 -12.90 14.80
C MET A 89 7.91 -14.37 14.47
N TYR A 90 8.55 -15.09 15.37
CA TYR A 90 8.65 -16.54 15.33
C TYR A 90 8.07 -17.11 16.61
N GLN A 91 7.03 -17.95 16.52
CA GLN A 91 6.32 -18.51 17.68
C GLN A 91 5.95 -17.46 18.73
N ASN A 92 5.37 -16.34 18.29
CA ASN A 92 4.99 -15.17 19.11
C ASN A 92 6.16 -14.47 19.83
N THR A 93 7.39 -14.73 19.41
CA THR A 93 8.59 -14.05 19.92
C THR A 93 9.16 -13.13 18.84
N PRO A 94 9.52 -11.87 19.18
CA PRO A 94 10.15 -10.97 18.23
C PRO A 94 11.44 -11.55 17.68
N TRP A 95 11.50 -11.66 16.34
CA TRP A 95 12.65 -12.17 15.61
C TRP A 95 13.42 -11.05 14.92
N GLU A 96 14.69 -11.25 14.71
CA GLU A 96 15.53 -10.25 14.06
C GLU A 96 15.27 -10.20 12.55
N ILE A 97 15.12 -8.99 12.02
CA ILE A 97 15.02 -8.73 10.59
C ILE A 97 16.46 -8.57 10.05
N SER A 98 16.93 -9.56 9.30
CA SER A 98 18.28 -9.56 8.72
C SER A 98 18.40 -8.56 7.58
N ASP A 99 17.38 -8.45 6.74
CA ASP A 99 17.32 -7.47 5.66
C ASP A 99 15.88 -6.95 5.46
N LEU A 100 15.78 -5.72 4.95
CA LEU A 100 14.50 -5.10 4.64
C LEU A 100 14.65 -4.17 3.44
N SER A 101 13.80 -4.36 2.46
CA SER A 101 13.72 -3.51 1.29
C SER A 101 12.31 -2.97 1.09
N VAL A 102 12.22 -1.80 0.47
CA VAL A 102 10.95 -1.12 0.16
C VAL A 102 10.90 -0.87 -1.32
N GLY A 103 9.82 -1.26 -1.96
CA GLY A 103 9.61 -1.04 -3.38
C GLY A 103 9.60 0.45 -3.73
N ALA A 104 10.20 0.79 -4.84
CA ALA A 104 10.25 2.16 -5.34
C ALA A 104 8.90 2.56 -5.94
N VAL A 105 8.44 3.76 -5.60
CA VAL A 105 7.27 4.40 -6.21
C VAL A 105 7.66 5.80 -6.64
N ASN A 106 7.29 6.17 -7.86
CA ASN A 106 7.59 7.49 -8.39
C ASN A 106 6.97 8.60 -7.51
N GLY A 107 7.76 9.59 -7.16
CA GLY A 107 7.35 10.70 -6.30
C GLY A 107 7.38 10.42 -4.80
N LEU A 108 7.71 9.21 -4.37
CA LEU A 108 7.87 8.84 -2.97
C LEU A 108 9.30 8.38 -2.69
N LYS A 109 9.78 8.66 -1.50
CA LYS A 109 11.04 8.14 -0.98
C LYS A 109 10.79 7.37 0.31
N ALA A 110 11.47 6.25 0.45
CA ALA A 110 11.47 5.45 1.66
C ALA A 110 12.76 5.66 2.45
N SER A 111 12.64 5.69 3.77
CA SER A 111 13.76 5.59 4.69
C SER A 111 13.48 4.53 5.73
N ILE A 112 14.52 3.86 6.19
CA ILE A 112 14.43 2.78 7.15
C ILE A 112 15.27 3.15 8.37
N SER A 113 14.68 3.02 9.55
CA SER A 113 15.37 3.21 10.83
C SER A 113 15.17 1.98 11.73
N LEU A 114 16.10 1.72 12.63
CA LEU A 114 16.05 0.61 13.57
C LEU A 114 15.42 1.07 14.88
N GLN A 115 14.47 0.29 15.39
CA GLN A 115 13.86 0.49 16.70
C GLN A 115 13.81 -0.84 17.46
N GLY A 116 14.87 -1.15 18.21
CA GLY A 116 15.05 -2.46 18.83
C GLY A 116 15.20 -3.56 17.79
N LYS A 117 14.36 -4.59 17.84
CA LYS A 117 14.27 -5.66 16.82
C LYS A 117 13.35 -5.31 15.66
N GLU A 118 12.56 -4.25 15.79
CA GLU A 118 11.65 -3.75 14.75
C GLU A 118 12.39 -2.75 13.85
N LYS A 119 11.98 -2.67 12.61
CA LYS A 119 12.40 -1.61 11.69
C LYS A 119 11.22 -0.68 11.41
N VAL A 120 11.48 0.61 11.38
CA VAL A 120 10.48 1.63 11.03
C VAL A 120 10.75 2.08 9.61
N VAL A 121 9.75 1.88 8.76
CA VAL A 121 9.72 2.40 7.39
C VAL A 121 8.98 3.72 7.42
N THR A 122 9.61 4.76 6.88
CA THR A 122 9.00 6.08 6.69
C THR A 122 8.91 6.36 5.20
N ILE A 123 7.71 6.61 4.71
CA ILE A 123 7.44 7.01 3.32
C ILE A 123 7.12 8.50 3.32
N ASP A 124 7.87 9.26 2.55
CA ASP A 124 7.72 10.70 2.44
C ASP A 124 7.69 11.14 0.97
N ALA A 125 7.31 12.38 0.74
CA ALA A 125 7.31 12.97 -0.60
C ALA A 125 8.72 13.16 -1.14
N ASP A 126 8.90 12.89 -2.44
CA ASP A 126 10.10 13.21 -3.19
C ASP A 126 9.72 13.88 -4.52
N ASN A 127 9.74 15.22 -4.55
CA ASN A 127 9.38 16.02 -5.73
C ASN A 127 8.00 15.71 -6.31
N ILE A 128 6.99 15.57 -5.47
CA ILE A 128 5.62 15.18 -5.87
C ILE A 128 4.86 16.38 -6.45
N THR A 129 4.14 16.11 -7.56
CA THR A 129 3.06 16.95 -8.10
C THR A 129 1.70 16.29 -7.82
N SER A 130 0.59 17.05 -7.94
CA SER A 130 -0.77 16.63 -7.57
C SER A 130 -1.27 15.33 -8.22
N ASP A 131 -0.74 14.98 -9.36
CA ASP A 131 -1.22 13.94 -10.26
C ASP A 131 -0.26 12.75 -10.41
N ILE A 132 0.86 12.78 -9.67
CA ILE A 132 1.90 11.76 -9.82
C ILE A 132 1.52 10.42 -9.16
N LEU A 133 0.68 10.46 -8.11
CA LEU A 133 0.25 9.27 -7.40
C LEU A 133 -1.13 8.81 -7.88
N GLU A 134 -1.26 7.54 -8.12
CA GLU A 134 -2.53 6.90 -8.42
C GLU A 134 -3.49 6.97 -7.21
N GLN A 135 -4.78 6.74 -7.44
CA GLN A 135 -5.77 6.70 -6.36
C GLN A 135 -5.46 5.63 -5.31
N ILE A 136 -4.87 4.53 -5.75
CA ILE A 136 -4.41 3.44 -4.89
C ILE A 136 -2.98 3.14 -5.28
N THR A 137 -2.06 3.41 -4.37
CA THR A 137 -0.64 3.10 -4.55
C THR A 137 -0.25 1.99 -3.58
N LYS A 138 0.33 0.91 -4.09
CA LYS A 138 0.79 -0.23 -3.30
C LYS A 138 2.31 -0.22 -3.26
N ILE A 139 2.87 -0.28 -2.07
CA ILE A 139 4.31 -0.29 -1.83
C ILE A 139 4.66 -1.64 -1.22
N PRO A 140 5.35 -2.54 -1.94
CA PRO A 140 5.81 -3.79 -1.37
C PRO A 140 6.95 -3.54 -0.38
N ILE A 141 6.85 -4.15 0.78
CA ILE A 141 7.87 -4.16 1.82
C ILE A 141 8.31 -5.61 1.98
N THR A 142 9.54 -5.90 1.61
CA THR A 142 10.12 -7.23 1.66
C THR A 142 11.06 -7.35 2.84
N VAL A 143 10.86 -8.37 3.64
CA VAL A 143 11.56 -8.64 4.90
C VAL A 143 12.24 -10.00 4.81
N VAL A 144 13.49 -10.06 5.24
CA VAL A 144 14.25 -11.31 5.31
C VAL A 144 14.54 -11.62 6.78
N GLY A 145 14.20 -12.83 7.19
CA GLY A 145 14.58 -13.42 8.47
C GLY A 145 15.46 -14.65 8.26
N VAL A 146 16.36 -14.93 9.19
CA VAL A 146 17.23 -16.11 9.12
C VAL A 146 16.88 -17.06 10.27
N TYR A 147 16.61 -18.32 9.94
CA TYR A 147 16.40 -19.38 10.94
C TYR A 147 17.23 -20.60 10.56
N ALA A 148 17.99 -21.11 11.51
CA ALA A 148 18.90 -22.25 11.32
C ALA A 148 19.82 -22.11 10.08
N GLY A 149 20.31 -20.88 9.80
CA GLY A 149 21.17 -20.59 8.66
C GLY A 149 20.44 -20.46 7.32
N VAL A 150 19.12 -20.61 7.29
CA VAL A 150 18.29 -20.46 6.06
C VAL A 150 17.56 -19.13 6.09
N SER A 151 17.61 -18.41 4.96
CA SER A 151 16.91 -17.14 4.78
C SER A 151 15.46 -17.38 4.32
N TYR A 152 14.55 -16.66 4.94
CA TYR A 152 13.12 -16.65 4.59
C TYR A 152 12.69 -15.24 4.24
N GLU A 153 12.04 -15.10 3.11
CA GLU A 153 11.57 -13.82 2.59
C GLU A 153 10.05 -13.70 2.70
N TYR A 154 9.58 -12.56 3.17
CA TYR A 154 8.18 -12.22 3.33
C TYR A 154 7.91 -10.86 2.70
N THR A 155 6.88 -10.75 1.90
CA THR A 155 6.46 -9.47 1.32
C THR A 155 5.08 -9.10 1.84
N LYS A 156 4.96 -7.87 2.34
CA LYS A 156 3.72 -7.20 2.73
C LYS A 156 3.53 -5.95 1.89
N GLU A 157 2.29 -5.56 1.68
CA GLU A 157 1.96 -4.34 0.95
C GLU A 157 1.47 -3.25 1.90
N LEU A 158 2.10 -2.07 1.84
CA LEU A 158 1.56 -0.85 2.40
C LEU A 158 0.71 -0.18 1.30
N THR A 159 -0.58 -0.04 1.55
CA THR A 159 -1.52 0.59 0.61
C THR A 159 -1.74 2.04 0.99
N ILE A 160 -1.46 2.94 0.06
CA ILE A 160 -1.75 4.37 0.20
C ILE A 160 -2.98 4.70 -0.64
N LEU A 161 -4.01 5.20 0.03
CA LEU A 161 -5.24 5.68 -0.61
C LEU A 161 -5.14 7.19 -0.78
N ARG A 162 -5.14 7.64 -2.03
CA ARG A 162 -5.30 9.05 -2.32
C ARG A 162 -6.79 9.36 -2.29
N SER A 163 -7.24 10.15 -1.31
CA SER A 163 -8.59 10.68 -1.33
C SER A 163 -8.74 11.56 -2.56
N ALA A 164 -9.88 11.45 -3.22
CA ALA A 164 -10.28 12.38 -4.27
C ALA A 164 -10.14 13.81 -3.73
N ASP A 165 -9.71 14.74 -4.59
CA ASP A 165 -9.47 16.12 -4.22
C ASP A 165 -10.60 16.67 -3.37
N MET A 166 -10.38 16.75 -2.06
CA MET A 166 -11.35 17.31 -1.11
C MET A 166 -11.27 18.83 -1.10
N ILE A 167 -11.03 19.43 -2.27
CA ILE A 167 -11.04 20.87 -2.40
C ILE A 167 -12.44 21.27 -2.88
N VAL A 168 -13.17 21.89 -1.99
CA VAL A 168 -14.45 22.52 -2.33
C VAL A 168 -14.16 23.95 -2.77
N TYR A 169 -14.58 24.27 -3.98
CA TYR A 169 -14.49 25.63 -4.49
C TYR A 169 -15.81 26.37 -4.24
N ASP A 170 -15.70 27.61 -3.79
CA ASP A 170 -16.81 28.48 -3.50
C ASP A 170 -16.55 29.86 -4.09
N VAL A 171 -17.55 30.45 -4.73
CA VAL A 171 -17.46 31.76 -5.36
C VAL A 171 -18.25 32.77 -4.54
N VAL A 172 -17.54 33.75 -4.00
CA VAL A 172 -18.18 34.77 -3.16
C VAL A 172 -18.12 36.12 -3.88
N PRO A 173 -19.29 36.69 -4.21
CA PRO A 173 -19.37 38.03 -4.77
C PRO A 173 -19.01 39.10 -3.73
N SER A 174 -18.54 40.24 -4.19
CA SER A 174 -18.19 41.37 -3.31
C SER A 174 -19.40 42.02 -2.66
N VAL A 175 -20.57 41.81 -3.22
CA VAL A 175 -21.87 42.29 -2.71
C VAL A 175 -22.93 41.22 -2.96
N ASP A 176 -23.85 41.06 -2.02
CA ASP A 176 -24.94 40.10 -2.14
C ASP A 176 -26.16 40.68 -2.89
N SER A 177 -26.22 42.03 -2.98
CA SER A 177 -27.30 42.71 -3.66
C SER A 177 -26.81 44.02 -4.26
N VAL A 178 -27.46 44.40 -5.36
CA VAL A 178 -27.28 45.73 -5.96
C VAL A 178 -28.58 46.46 -5.87
N VAL A 179 -28.53 47.65 -5.31
CA VAL A 179 -29.71 48.50 -5.13
C VAL A 179 -29.77 49.54 -6.23
N VAL A 180 -30.94 49.68 -6.82
CA VAL A 180 -31.28 50.73 -7.77
C VAL A 180 -32.04 51.82 -7.05
N ASP A 181 -31.60 53.07 -7.15
CA ASP A 181 -32.29 54.20 -6.55
C ASP A 181 -33.56 54.58 -7.37
N LYS A 182 -34.33 55.53 -6.87
CA LYS A 182 -35.55 56.03 -7.51
C LYS A 182 -35.30 56.61 -8.92
N ASP A 183 -34.10 57.00 -9.24
CA ASP A 183 -33.67 57.61 -10.49
C ASP A 183 -33.04 56.61 -11.46
N GLY A 184 -33.05 55.33 -11.08
CA GLY A 184 -32.49 54.23 -11.87
C GLY A 184 -30.98 54.05 -11.74
N ASN A 185 -30.31 54.70 -10.81
CA ASN A 185 -28.87 54.54 -10.60
C ASN A 185 -28.54 53.36 -9.70
N LEU A 186 -27.54 52.64 -10.06
CA LEU A 186 -27.03 51.52 -9.28
C LEU A 186 -26.09 52.06 -8.16
N ASN A 187 -26.26 51.57 -6.94
CA ASN A 187 -25.34 51.85 -5.85
C ASN A 187 -23.95 51.26 -6.07
N THR A 188 -23.87 50.24 -6.88
CA THR A 188 -22.63 49.57 -7.26
C THR A 188 -22.65 49.25 -8.76
N LYS A 189 -21.62 49.72 -9.47
CA LYS A 189 -21.48 49.47 -10.93
C LYS A 189 -20.63 48.25 -11.26
N THR A 190 -19.89 47.73 -10.27
CA THR A 190 -18.98 46.63 -10.47
C THR A 190 -19.11 45.66 -9.33
N VAL A 191 -19.34 44.40 -9.65
CA VAL A 191 -19.31 43.27 -8.72
C VAL A 191 -18.08 42.45 -9.04
N SER A 192 -17.21 42.29 -8.07
CA SER A 192 -16.07 41.36 -8.17
C SER A 192 -16.38 40.07 -7.42
N CYS A 193 -15.83 38.99 -7.90
CA CYS A 193 -15.93 37.68 -7.25
C CYS A 193 -14.56 37.24 -6.76
N LYS A 194 -14.55 36.62 -5.59
CA LYS A 194 -13.40 35.89 -5.08
C LYS A 194 -13.71 34.41 -5.09
N VAL A 195 -12.78 33.61 -5.62
CA VAL A 195 -12.88 32.15 -5.55
C VAL A 195 -12.11 31.69 -4.32
N TYR A 196 -12.80 30.98 -3.47
CA TYR A 196 -12.22 30.34 -2.31
C TYR A 196 -12.06 28.86 -2.57
N ALA A 197 -11.02 28.28 -2.06
CA ALA A 197 -10.84 26.85 -1.96
C ALA A 197 -10.83 26.45 -0.48
N THR A 198 -11.56 25.42 -0.12
CA THR A 198 -11.50 24.81 1.20
C THR A 198 -10.73 23.49 1.03
N SER A 199 -9.60 23.38 1.71
CA SER A 199 -8.77 22.18 1.67
C SER A 199 -9.27 21.13 2.67
N SER A 200 -8.73 19.91 2.57
CA SER A 200 -9.09 18.79 3.45
C SER A 200 -8.79 19.03 4.93
N ASP A 201 -8.05 20.08 5.26
CA ASP A 201 -7.80 20.54 6.65
C ASP A 201 -8.78 21.65 7.11
N ASP A 202 -9.92 21.79 6.41
CA ASP A 202 -10.99 22.78 6.63
C ASP A 202 -10.52 24.24 6.58
N LYS A 203 -9.33 24.49 6.06
CA LYS A 203 -8.85 25.86 5.87
C LYS A 203 -9.34 26.44 4.57
N ARG A 204 -9.99 27.56 4.66
CA ARG A 204 -10.50 28.35 3.54
C ARG A 204 -9.49 29.43 3.14
N TYR A 205 -9.17 29.50 1.86
CA TYR A 205 -8.25 30.50 1.33
C TYR A 205 -8.68 31.00 -0.05
N VAL A 206 -8.28 32.24 -0.38
CA VAL A 206 -8.59 32.85 -1.68
C VAL A 206 -7.59 32.35 -2.71
N LEU A 207 -8.09 31.90 -3.84
CA LEU A 207 -7.22 31.54 -4.98
C LEU A 207 -6.76 32.81 -5.70
N SER A 208 -5.47 32.90 -5.98
CA SER A 208 -4.91 33.93 -6.85
C SER A 208 -5.10 33.64 -8.33
N ALA A 209 -5.25 32.37 -8.68
CA ALA A 209 -5.55 31.86 -10.02
C ALA A 209 -6.34 30.57 -9.91
N LEU A 210 -7.16 30.26 -10.90
CA LEU A 210 -7.85 28.98 -10.98
C LEU A 210 -6.89 27.86 -11.34
N PRO A 211 -7.07 26.66 -10.80
CA PRO A 211 -6.31 25.50 -11.23
C PRO A 211 -6.51 25.19 -12.72
N SER A 212 -5.56 24.48 -13.31
CA SER A 212 -5.65 24.03 -14.70
C SER A 212 -6.94 23.22 -14.93
N GLY A 213 -7.62 23.50 -16.02
CA GLY A 213 -8.89 22.84 -16.37
C GLY A 213 -10.15 23.45 -15.75
N TYR A 214 -10.01 24.43 -14.85
CA TYR A 214 -11.14 25.14 -14.28
C TYR A 214 -11.35 26.49 -14.95
N GLN A 215 -12.59 26.87 -15.14
CA GLN A 215 -13.00 28.17 -15.70
C GLN A 215 -14.06 28.80 -14.80
N LEU A 216 -13.95 30.08 -14.56
CA LEU A 216 -15.03 30.84 -13.94
C LEU A 216 -15.99 31.29 -15.05
N LYS A 217 -17.22 30.80 -14.98
CA LYS A 217 -18.31 31.28 -15.83
C LYS A 217 -19.16 32.25 -15.03
N TYR A 218 -19.64 33.29 -15.69
CA TYR A 218 -20.55 34.26 -15.13
C TYR A 218 -21.60 34.64 -16.18
N GLY A 219 -22.75 34.99 -15.69
CA GLY A 219 -23.88 35.41 -16.51
C GLY A 219 -24.90 36.10 -15.61
N TYR A 220 -26.03 36.46 -16.21
CA TYR A 220 -27.17 36.99 -15.48
C TYR A 220 -28.43 36.26 -15.95
N GLY A 221 -29.36 36.08 -15.05
CA GLY A 221 -30.63 35.42 -15.32
C GLY A 221 -31.47 35.36 -14.03
N ASP A 222 -32.71 34.94 -14.19
CA ASP A 222 -33.65 34.85 -13.05
C ASP A 222 -33.32 33.69 -12.10
N THR A 223 -32.55 32.71 -12.59
CA THR A 223 -32.07 31.58 -11.81
C THR A 223 -30.59 31.28 -12.17
N PRO A 224 -29.82 30.62 -11.30
CA PRO A 224 -28.45 30.21 -11.62
C PRO A 224 -28.32 29.39 -12.90
N ASP A 225 -29.29 28.51 -13.17
CA ASP A 225 -29.30 27.65 -14.36
C ASP A 225 -29.48 28.43 -15.65
N THR A 226 -30.34 29.45 -15.65
CA THR A 226 -30.55 30.32 -16.79
C THR A 226 -29.44 31.35 -16.99
N ALA A 227 -28.73 31.72 -15.95
CA ALA A 227 -27.63 32.66 -16.03
C ALA A 227 -26.36 32.07 -16.68
N LEU A 228 -26.19 30.76 -16.68
CA LEU A 228 -25.01 30.06 -17.19
C LEU A 228 -25.25 29.26 -18.47
N ALA A 229 -26.46 29.34 -19.04
CA ALA A 229 -26.87 28.63 -20.26
C ALA A 229 -26.19 29.16 -21.54
#